data_2cf34baf1c9b43756877b94a379f4254
#
_entry.id   2cf34baf1c9b43756877b94a379f4254
#
_cell.length_a   1.000
_cell.length_b   1.000
_cell.length_c   1.000
_cell.angle_alpha   90.00
_cell.angle_beta   90.00
_cell.angle_gamma   90.00
#
_symmetry.space_group_name_H-M   'P 1'
#
loop_
_entity.id
_entity.type
_entity.pdbx_description
1 polymer ?
#
loop_
_entity_poly.entity_id
_entity_poly.type
_entity_poly.pdbx_seq_one_letter_code
_entity_poly.pdbx_strand_id
1 'polypeptide(L)'
;MSSQTVEYGKSADPPKAPTIKGKRFTGWDKDFSKVTAHMTVQAVYTDRKLIKDCEISGFKTHMTFTGYELAQSSITLSYGDTTLTNNKDYTIDYADNIAAGKGKMIITGIGGYSGTIAKAFDILPKSAQLTSVYYVDTLSYTGKPIRPDVMVTDGGKFLLPEHDYTVSYSSNTKIGVGKIIISFMGNYQGTITKTFTIYPAKQEIQSLQTRYKGFFIDFAQKGSATGYELQYSIRSDFAGAKTLIISSNKTDKKTVSNLTSGKKYYVRVRSYTIASGKRYNGAWSDTKSVTTAKYDISKAKVAGIKNKSFTGKNITQSITVTYSGKTLKNGSDYIVKYSANKNIGTAKVTVTGKGSYGGVITKSFVITPARQTIQKLIPVKKGFYIDYAQKGSATGYVISYAENISFSDAKTVKVTSNKTDKKTVTNLKSQKTYFVRVRSYTATGNKTYFGQWSDIAKVYTK
;
A
#
# COMPACT_ATOMS: atom_id res chain seq x y z
N MET A 1 -62.39 69.30 -32.15
CA MET A 1 -61.48 69.80 -33.20
C MET A 1 -60.52 70.77 -32.55
N SER A 2 -59.21 70.63 -32.73
CA SER A 2 -58.27 71.67 -32.30
C SER A 2 -58.16 72.69 -33.36
N SER A 3 -58.17 74.00 -32.98
CA SER A 3 -57.92 75.15 -33.84
C SER A 3 -56.67 75.89 -33.43
N GLN A 4 -55.97 76.50 -34.38
CA GLN A 4 -54.84 77.35 -34.10
C GLN A 4 -54.95 78.67 -34.90
N THR A 5 -54.48 79.76 -34.32
CA THR A 5 -54.37 81.02 -35.00
C THR A 5 -52.99 81.09 -35.62
N VAL A 6 -52.90 81.37 -36.92
CA VAL A 6 -51.67 81.50 -37.70
C VAL A 6 -51.58 82.83 -38.36
N GLU A 7 -50.40 83.51 -38.33
CA GLU A 7 -50.17 84.78 -39.06
C GLU A 7 -50.34 84.55 -40.57
N TYR A 8 -50.91 85.54 -41.23
CA TYR A 8 -51.12 85.49 -42.70
C TYR A 8 -49.85 85.12 -43.46
N GLY A 9 -49.92 84.14 -44.26
CA GLY A 9 -48.79 83.63 -45.07
C GLY A 9 -47.80 82.73 -44.37
N LYS A 10 -47.98 82.38 -43.07
CA LYS A 10 -47.16 81.40 -42.30
C LYS A 10 -47.71 80.00 -42.36
N SER A 11 -46.88 79.03 -41.99
CA SER A 11 -47.26 77.63 -41.87
C SER A 11 -48.02 77.39 -40.56
N ALA A 12 -49.04 76.53 -40.59
CA ALA A 12 -49.65 75.92 -39.41
C ALA A 12 -48.92 74.69 -38.98
N ASP A 13 -48.91 74.42 -37.65
CA ASP A 13 -48.42 73.12 -37.16
C ASP A 13 -49.38 71.95 -37.47
N PRO A 14 -48.91 70.80 -37.97
CA PRO A 14 -49.77 69.77 -38.26
C PRO A 14 -50.47 69.21 -37.01
N PRO A 15 -51.80 69.10 -36.96
CA PRO A 15 -52.46 68.48 -35.82
C PRO A 15 -52.15 67.06 -35.76
N LYS A 16 -52.21 66.40 -34.54
CA LYS A 16 -52.08 64.96 -34.39
C LYS A 16 -53.29 64.30 -35.08
N ALA A 17 -52.99 63.45 -36.10
CA ALA A 17 -54.05 62.73 -36.80
C ALA A 17 -54.70 61.72 -35.85
N PRO A 18 -56.03 61.60 -35.81
CA PRO A 18 -56.72 60.58 -35.04
C PRO A 18 -56.33 59.18 -35.49
N THR A 19 -56.16 58.25 -34.55
CA THR A 19 -55.93 56.87 -34.89
C THR A 19 -57.26 56.19 -35.24
N ILE A 20 -57.37 55.64 -36.45
CA ILE A 20 -58.58 54.88 -36.92
C ILE A 20 -58.16 53.43 -37.10
N LYS A 21 -58.85 52.51 -36.40
CA LYS A 21 -58.59 51.06 -36.51
C LYS A 21 -58.67 50.58 -37.95
N GLY A 22 -57.66 49.88 -38.46
CA GLY A 22 -57.62 49.38 -39.84
C GLY A 22 -57.29 50.41 -40.91
N LYS A 23 -57.10 51.66 -40.55
CA LYS A 23 -56.71 52.69 -41.48
C LYS A 23 -55.31 53.22 -41.22
N ARG A 24 -54.62 53.65 -42.27
CA ARG A 24 -53.32 54.35 -42.21
C ARG A 24 -53.53 55.79 -42.58
N PHE A 25 -53.07 56.68 -41.77
CA PHE A 25 -53.00 58.09 -42.11
C PHE A 25 -52.01 58.31 -43.25
N THR A 26 -52.43 59.00 -44.30
CA THR A 26 -51.60 59.28 -45.48
C THR A 26 -51.26 60.73 -45.67
N GLY A 27 -51.91 61.60 -44.92
CA GLY A 27 -51.70 63.02 -45.00
C GLY A 27 -52.96 63.80 -44.66
N TRP A 28 -52.88 65.06 -44.88
CA TRP A 28 -53.98 66.01 -44.75
C TRP A 28 -54.51 66.32 -46.15
N ASP A 29 -55.79 66.59 -46.30
CA ASP A 29 -56.48 66.90 -47.57
C ASP A 29 -56.04 68.24 -48.20
N LYS A 30 -55.48 69.13 -47.45
CA LYS A 30 -55.01 70.40 -47.88
C LYS A 30 -53.66 70.71 -47.37
N ASP A 31 -52.91 71.49 -48.17
CA ASP A 31 -51.65 72.04 -47.78
C ASP A 31 -51.84 73.28 -46.82
N PHE A 32 -51.20 73.28 -45.69
CA PHE A 32 -51.24 74.33 -44.69
C PHE A 32 -49.83 74.88 -44.39
N SER A 33 -48.92 74.75 -45.33
CA SER A 33 -47.57 75.30 -45.25
C SER A 33 -47.56 76.81 -45.42
N LYS A 34 -48.62 77.33 -46.00
CA LYS A 34 -48.85 78.83 -46.20
C LYS A 34 -50.34 79.14 -46.07
N VAL A 35 -50.73 79.54 -44.85
CA VAL A 35 -52.11 79.85 -44.53
C VAL A 35 -52.43 81.29 -44.89
N THR A 36 -53.30 81.52 -45.93
CA THR A 36 -53.71 82.82 -46.43
C THR A 36 -55.18 83.13 -46.23
N ALA A 37 -55.99 82.21 -45.72
CA ALA A 37 -57.36 82.34 -45.40
C ALA A 37 -57.76 81.30 -44.34
N HIS A 38 -58.99 81.49 -43.77
CA HIS A 38 -59.57 80.50 -42.88
C HIS A 38 -59.76 79.13 -43.64
N MET A 39 -59.19 78.08 -43.06
CA MET A 39 -59.24 76.78 -43.67
C MET A 39 -59.48 75.69 -42.62
N THR A 40 -60.14 74.60 -43.05
CA THR A 40 -60.34 73.33 -42.33
C THR A 40 -59.56 72.25 -43.06
N VAL A 41 -58.77 71.52 -42.38
CA VAL A 41 -58.02 70.37 -42.91
C VAL A 41 -58.62 69.08 -42.38
N GLN A 42 -58.71 68.03 -43.21
CA GLN A 42 -59.21 66.69 -42.85
C GLN A 42 -58.08 65.67 -43.02
N ALA A 43 -57.99 64.73 -42.07
CA ALA A 43 -57.05 63.64 -42.17
C ALA A 43 -57.51 62.64 -43.24
N VAL A 44 -56.66 62.32 -44.17
CA VAL A 44 -56.85 61.33 -45.21
C VAL A 44 -56.26 60.00 -44.76
N TYR A 45 -57.03 58.94 -44.97
CA TYR A 45 -56.69 57.57 -44.60
C TYR A 45 -56.87 56.65 -45.79
N THR A 46 -56.03 55.62 -45.84
CA THR A 46 -56.19 54.44 -46.68
C THR A 46 -56.40 53.22 -45.80
N ASP A 47 -57.06 52.17 -46.37
CA ASP A 47 -57.17 50.90 -45.68
C ASP A 47 -55.80 50.24 -45.55
N ARG A 48 -55.56 49.70 -44.38
CA ARG A 48 -54.35 48.88 -44.19
C ARG A 48 -54.62 47.49 -44.79
N LYS A 49 -53.70 46.96 -45.56
CA LYS A 49 -53.69 45.58 -46.04
C LYS A 49 -53.64 44.63 -44.87
N LEU A 50 -54.33 43.51 -44.96
CA LEU A 50 -54.31 42.52 -43.87
C LEU A 50 -53.08 41.64 -43.99
N ILE A 51 -52.31 41.58 -42.94
CA ILE A 51 -51.05 40.80 -42.90
C ILE A 51 -51.33 39.29 -43.09
N LYS A 52 -52.53 38.82 -42.73
CA LYS A 52 -52.96 37.40 -42.90
C LYS A 52 -53.01 36.98 -44.37
N ASP A 53 -53.11 37.94 -45.30
CA ASP A 53 -53.24 37.64 -46.76
C ASP A 53 -51.84 37.62 -47.41
N CYS A 54 -50.71 37.74 -46.59
CA CYS A 54 -49.36 37.63 -47.05
C CYS A 54 -48.95 36.15 -47.14
N GLU A 55 -48.13 35.88 -48.12
CA GLU A 55 -47.39 34.60 -48.18
C GLU A 55 -46.16 34.67 -47.29
N ILE A 56 -45.90 33.54 -46.59
CA ILE A 56 -44.72 33.39 -45.73
C ILE A 56 -43.85 32.31 -46.29
N SER A 57 -42.62 32.62 -46.63
CA SER A 57 -41.62 31.67 -47.06
C SER A 57 -40.47 31.60 -46.02
N GLY A 58 -39.69 30.52 -46.07
CA GLY A 58 -38.55 30.28 -45.15
C GLY A 58 -38.96 29.83 -43.75
N PHE A 59 -40.25 29.60 -43.45
CA PHE A 59 -40.71 29.12 -42.16
C PHE A 59 -40.33 27.66 -41.93
N LYS A 60 -39.54 27.39 -40.86
CA LYS A 60 -39.19 26.04 -40.43
C LYS A 60 -40.23 25.52 -39.45
N THR A 61 -40.84 24.39 -39.77
CA THR A 61 -41.81 23.74 -38.90
C THR A 61 -41.23 23.02 -37.70
N HIS A 62 -39.90 22.71 -37.76
CA HIS A 62 -39.17 22.03 -36.71
C HIS A 62 -37.83 22.73 -36.46
N MET A 63 -37.49 22.94 -35.21
CA MET A 63 -36.19 23.45 -34.74
C MET A 63 -35.72 22.57 -33.58
N THR A 64 -34.43 22.46 -33.35
CA THR A 64 -33.90 21.67 -32.23
C THR A 64 -33.60 22.59 -31.04
N PHE A 65 -33.91 22.13 -29.84
CA PHE A 65 -33.58 22.81 -28.59
C PHE A 65 -32.09 23.17 -28.53
N THR A 66 -31.79 24.42 -28.18
CA THR A 66 -30.44 24.95 -28.09
C THR A 66 -30.04 25.43 -26.68
N GLY A 67 -31.05 25.55 -25.79
CA GLY A 67 -30.92 26.20 -24.49
C GLY A 67 -31.14 27.72 -24.50
N TYR A 68 -31.41 28.29 -25.69
CA TYR A 68 -31.65 29.73 -25.91
C TYR A 68 -32.94 29.91 -26.70
N GLU A 69 -33.40 31.19 -26.73
CA GLU A 69 -34.52 31.57 -27.56
C GLU A 69 -34.29 31.20 -29.03
N LEU A 70 -35.27 30.53 -29.62
CA LEU A 70 -35.25 30.13 -31.01
C LEU A 70 -36.03 31.12 -31.86
N ALA A 71 -35.38 31.68 -32.86
CA ALA A 71 -35.96 32.58 -33.83
C ALA A 71 -35.81 32.05 -35.26
N GLN A 72 -36.79 32.30 -36.10
CA GLN A 72 -36.79 31.95 -37.53
C GLN A 72 -35.87 32.94 -38.27
N SER A 73 -34.74 32.50 -38.81
CA SER A 73 -33.69 33.38 -39.38
C SER A 73 -33.91 33.76 -40.84
N SER A 74 -34.86 33.14 -41.53
CA SER A 74 -34.99 33.26 -42.98
C SER A 74 -36.43 33.54 -43.41
N ILE A 75 -37.22 34.24 -42.56
CA ILE A 75 -38.63 34.57 -42.88
C ILE A 75 -38.68 35.71 -43.91
N THR A 76 -39.39 35.45 -44.95
CA THR A 76 -39.78 36.48 -45.96
C THR A 76 -41.31 36.51 -46.06
N LEU A 77 -41.87 37.71 -45.97
CA LEU A 77 -43.29 37.99 -46.24
C LEU A 77 -43.46 38.70 -47.56
N SER A 78 -44.43 38.29 -48.36
CA SER A 78 -44.84 38.99 -49.57
C SER A 78 -46.34 39.18 -49.63
N TYR A 79 -46.77 40.30 -50.16
CA TYR A 79 -48.12 40.62 -50.44
C TYR A 79 -48.29 40.83 -51.97
N GLY A 80 -48.79 39.85 -52.71
CA GLY A 80 -48.59 39.75 -54.15
C GLY A 80 -47.12 39.79 -54.50
N ASP A 81 -46.71 40.62 -55.47
CA ASP A 81 -45.28 40.72 -55.88
C ASP A 81 -44.44 41.61 -54.99
N THR A 82 -45.00 42.16 -53.91
CA THR A 82 -44.30 43.08 -53.02
C THR A 82 -43.71 42.33 -51.82
N THR A 83 -42.37 42.30 -51.68
CA THR A 83 -41.71 41.83 -50.49
C THR A 83 -41.77 42.87 -49.38
N LEU A 84 -42.19 42.46 -48.18
CA LEU A 84 -42.35 43.27 -47.00
C LEU A 84 -41.08 43.37 -46.21
N THR A 85 -40.87 44.53 -45.55
CA THR A 85 -39.67 44.82 -44.74
C THR A 85 -40.00 44.72 -43.25
N ASN A 86 -39.23 43.92 -42.52
CA ASN A 86 -39.37 43.82 -41.07
C ASN A 86 -39.06 45.18 -40.41
N ASN A 87 -39.73 45.47 -39.30
CA ASN A 87 -39.71 46.77 -38.55
C ASN A 87 -40.22 47.98 -39.34
N LYS A 88 -40.65 47.80 -40.57
CA LYS A 88 -41.31 48.84 -41.39
C LYS A 88 -42.76 48.45 -41.72
N ASP A 89 -42.97 47.19 -42.16
CA ASP A 89 -44.27 46.71 -42.63
C ASP A 89 -44.86 45.69 -41.65
N TYR A 90 -44.02 45.03 -40.86
CA TYR A 90 -44.42 44.06 -39.87
C TYR A 90 -43.34 43.96 -38.76
N THR A 91 -43.67 43.36 -37.57
CA THR A 91 -42.77 42.91 -36.52
C THR A 91 -42.95 41.39 -36.34
N ILE A 92 -41.90 40.75 -35.82
CA ILE A 92 -41.91 39.33 -35.43
C ILE A 92 -41.60 39.19 -33.96
N ASP A 93 -42.53 38.57 -33.24
CA ASP A 93 -42.38 38.24 -31.84
C ASP A 93 -42.48 36.70 -31.68
N TYR A 94 -41.98 36.18 -30.59
CA TYR A 94 -42.00 34.76 -30.28
C TYR A 94 -42.62 34.49 -28.90
N ALA A 95 -43.24 33.33 -28.73
CA ALA A 95 -43.72 32.85 -27.47
C ALA A 95 -43.38 31.34 -27.36
N ASP A 96 -43.10 30.87 -26.14
CA ASP A 96 -42.78 29.47 -25.83
C ASP A 96 -41.64 28.89 -26.69
N ASN A 97 -40.67 29.75 -27.09
CA ASN A 97 -39.66 29.44 -28.08
C ASN A 97 -38.30 28.99 -27.48
N ILE A 98 -38.26 28.54 -26.21
CA ILE A 98 -37.01 28.12 -25.53
C ILE A 98 -37.02 26.61 -25.30
N ALA A 99 -38.01 26.09 -24.60
CA ALA A 99 -38.10 24.68 -24.22
C ALA A 99 -38.61 23.77 -25.33
N ALA A 100 -38.26 22.50 -25.31
CA ALA A 100 -38.81 21.50 -26.21
C ALA A 100 -40.36 21.44 -26.09
N GLY A 101 -41.04 21.39 -27.20
CA GLY A 101 -42.50 21.45 -27.26
C GLY A 101 -43.02 22.27 -28.46
N LYS A 102 -44.04 23.07 -28.26
CA LYS A 102 -44.63 23.95 -29.28
C LYS A 102 -44.22 25.40 -29.06
N GLY A 103 -43.38 25.93 -29.93
CA GLY A 103 -43.09 27.36 -30.02
C GLY A 103 -44.08 28.06 -30.95
N LYS A 104 -44.20 29.37 -30.82
CA LYS A 104 -45.07 30.21 -31.62
C LYS A 104 -44.33 31.44 -32.14
N MET A 105 -44.40 31.68 -33.43
CA MET A 105 -44.02 32.90 -34.09
C MET A 105 -45.27 33.75 -34.31
N ILE A 106 -45.22 35.03 -33.94
CA ILE A 106 -46.29 35.98 -34.06
C ILE A 106 -45.82 37.15 -34.95
N ILE A 107 -46.44 37.31 -36.12
CA ILE A 107 -46.13 38.37 -37.03
C ILE A 107 -47.26 39.41 -36.91
N THR A 108 -46.90 40.64 -36.60
CA THR A 108 -47.87 41.76 -36.46
C THR A 108 -47.64 42.79 -37.55
N GLY A 109 -48.65 43.07 -38.32
CA GLY A 109 -48.63 44.12 -39.35
C GLY A 109 -48.56 45.52 -38.77
N ILE A 110 -47.67 46.35 -39.30
CA ILE A 110 -47.47 47.75 -38.95
C ILE A 110 -47.41 48.56 -40.24
N GLY A 111 -47.35 49.91 -40.11
CA GLY A 111 -47.32 50.78 -41.29
C GLY A 111 -48.54 50.65 -42.19
N GLY A 112 -48.37 50.12 -43.40
CA GLY A 112 -49.39 49.87 -44.38
C GLY A 112 -50.21 48.58 -44.16
N TYR A 113 -49.81 47.80 -43.13
CA TYR A 113 -50.42 46.48 -42.85
C TYR A 113 -51.06 46.47 -41.46
N SER A 114 -51.99 45.54 -41.24
CA SER A 114 -52.70 45.37 -39.96
C SER A 114 -53.06 43.91 -39.74
N GLY A 115 -53.33 43.56 -38.46
CA GLY A 115 -53.67 42.22 -38.02
C GLY A 115 -52.43 41.39 -37.64
N THR A 116 -52.62 40.13 -37.33
CA THR A 116 -51.60 39.22 -36.88
C THR A 116 -51.68 37.86 -37.57
N ILE A 117 -50.53 37.22 -37.75
CA ILE A 117 -50.42 35.79 -38.13
C ILE A 117 -49.70 35.08 -36.99
N ALA A 118 -50.22 33.99 -36.54
CA ALA A 118 -49.53 33.09 -35.59
C ALA A 118 -49.20 31.77 -36.25
N LYS A 119 -47.96 31.36 -36.24
CA LYS A 119 -47.46 30.08 -36.74
C LYS A 119 -46.81 29.30 -35.61
N ALA A 120 -47.28 28.09 -35.37
CA ALA A 120 -46.65 27.16 -34.44
C ALA A 120 -45.54 26.38 -35.14
N PHE A 121 -44.48 26.10 -34.41
CA PHE A 121 -43.40 25.21 -34.83
C PHE A 121 -43.02 24.26 -33.69
N ASP A 122 -42.47 23.09 -34.04
CA ASP A 122 -41.99 22.13 -33.03
C ASP A 122 -40.58 22.43 -32.63
N ILE A 123 -40.33 22.44 -31.32
CA ILE A 123 -39.00 22.46 -30.76
C ILE A 123 -38.68 21.03 -30.33
N LEU A 124 -37.85 20.35 -31.12
CA LEU A 124 -37.46 18.98 -30.89
C LEU A 124 -36.42 18.89 -29.77
N PRO A 125 -36.55 17.92 -28.88
CA PRO A 125 -35.53 17.69 -27.86
C PRO A 125 -34.13 17.45 -28.47
N LYS A 126 -33.09 17.92 -27.81
CA LYS A 126 -31.71 17.72 -28.24
C LYS A 126 -31.27 16.28 -27.99
N SER A 127 -30.54 15.69 -28.92
CA SER A 127 -30.04 14.32 -28.79
C SER A 127 -29.05 14.19 -27.63
N ALA A 128 -29.21 13.17 -26.82
CA ALA A 128 -28.28 12.76 -25.75
C ALA A 128 -26.84 12.61 -26.24
N GLN A 129 -26.62 12.18 -27.47
CA GLN A 129 -25.31 11.95 -28.07
C GLN A 129 -24.46 13.22 -28.21
N LEU A 130 -25.09 14.39 -28.10
CA LEU A 130 -24.41 15.70 -28.12
C LEU A 130 -24.03 16.21 -26.73
N THR A 131 -24.24 15.40 -25.69
CA THR A 131 -23.89 15.72 -24.30
C THR A 131 -22.62 15.00 -23.87
N SER A 132 -21.96 15.51 -22.82
CA SER A 132 -20.80 14.88 -22.20
C SER A 132 -21.18 14.24 -20.86
N VAL A 133 -20.68 13.03 -20.60
CA VAL A 133 -20.98 12.26 -19.38
C VAL A 133 -19.70 11.98 -18.63
N TYR A 134 -19.63 12.38 -17.37
CA TYR A 134 -18.52 12.18 -16.44
C TYR A 134 -18.94 11.26 -15.31
N TYR A 135 -18.11 10.29 -14.96
CA TYR A 135 -18.32 9.33 -13.88
C TYR A 135 -17.01 8.62 -13.51
N VAL A 136 -16.97 7.96 -12.37
CA VAL A 136 -15.84 7.10 -11.99
C VAL A 136 -16.04 5.72 -12.61
N ASP A 137 -15.10 5.30 -13.45
CA ASP A 137 -15.19 4.06 -14.24
C ASP A 137 -14.60 2.83 -13.54
N THR A 138 -13.93 3.02 -12.38
CA THR A 138 -13.25 1.96 -11.65
C THR A 138 -13.55 2.05 -10.15
N LEU A 139 -14.16 1.02 -9.60
CA LEU A 139 -14.66 0.99 -8.22
C LEU A 139 -14.34 -0.34 -7.53
N SER A 140 -14.23 -0.30 -6.20
CA SER A 140 -14.01 -1.49 -5.37
C SER A 140 -15.32 -2.11 -4.91
N TYR A 141 -15.38 -3.43 -4.92
CA TYR A 141 -16.53 -4.20 -4.42
C TYR A 141 -16.76 -3.96 -2.92
N THR A 142 -18.00 -3.62 -2.57
CA THR A 142 -18.41 -3.28 -1.20
C THR A 142 -19.33 -4.31 -0.57
N GLY A 143 -19.81 -5.28 -1.33
CA GLY A 143 -20.89 -6.20 -0.92
C GLY A 143 -22.31 -5.64 -1.12
N LYS A 144 -22.44 -4.37 -1.52
CA LYS A 144 -23.69 -3.68 -1.80
C LYS A 144 -23.74 -3.24 -3.26
N PRO A 145 -24.93 -2.89 -3.82
CA PRO A 145 -25.02 -2.30 -5.15
C PRO A 145 -24.14 -1.05 -5.27
N ILE A 146 -23.31 -1.00 -6.30
CA ILE A 146 -22.38 0.10 -6.58
C ILE A 146 -23.04 1.03 -7.59
N ARG A 147 -23.11 2.31 -7.25
CA ARG A 147 -23.75 3.35 -8.06
C ARG A 147 -22.79 4.53 -8.17
N PRO A 148 -21.94 4.57 -9.21
CA PRO A 148 -21.08 5.73 -9.44
C PRO A 148 -21.93 6.99 -9.62
N ASP A 149 -21.48 8.10 -9.06
CA ASP A 149 -22.06 9.41 -9.34
C ASP A 149 -21.89 9.75 -10.82
N VAL A 150 -22.93 10.29 -11.42
CA VAL A 150 -22.96 10.65 -12.83
C VAL A 150 -23.22 12.15 -12.95
N MET A 151 -22.39 12.81 -13.74
CA MET A 151 -22.52 14.21 -14.08
C MET A 151 -22.64 14.36 -15.60
N VAL A 152 -23.67 15.06 -16.07
CA VAL A 152 -23.92 15.29 -17.50
C VAL A 152 -23.84 16.78 -17.80
N THR A 153 -23.20 17.14 -18.92
CA THR A 153 -23.11 18.52 -19.38
C THR A 153 -23.49 18.66 -20.83
N ASP A 154 -24.03 19.82 -21.19
CA ASP A 154 -24.28 20.25 -22.57
C ASP A 154 -23.56 21.60 -22.81
N GLY A 155 -22.58 21.62 -23.69
CA GLY A 155 -21.77 22.82 -23.94
C GLY A 155 -21.13 23.44 -22.70
N GLY A 156 -20.78 22.61 -21.66
CA GLY A 156 -20.25 23.05 -20.38
C GLY A 156 -21.29 23.40 -19.32
N LYS A 157 -22.57 23.48 -19.66
CA LYS A 157 -23.68 23.68 -18.71
C LYS A 157 -24.08 22.34 -18.10
N PHE A 158 -24.19 22.28 -16.76
CA PHE A 158 -24.67 21.09 -16.06
C PHE A 158 -26.15 20.86 -16.30
N LEU A 159 -26.49 19.61 -16.58
CA LEU A 159 -27.87 19.15 -16.65
C LEU A 159 -28.33 18.65 -15.28
N LEU A 160 -29.60 18.77 -14.99
CA LEU A 160 -30.18 18.46 -13.68
C LEU A 160 -30.70 17.03 -13.65
N PRO A 161 -30.26 16.19 -12.70
CA PRO A 161 -30.87 14.88 -12.47
C PRO A 161 -32.38 15.03 -12.17
N GLU A 162 -33.18 14.04 -12.55
CA GLU A 162 -34.64 13.97 -12.39
C GLU A 162 -35.44 15.05 -13.14
N HIS A 163 -34.74 15.99 -13.80
CA HIS A 163 -35.33 17.01 -14.65
C HIS A 163 -34.94 16.83 -16.13
N ASP A 164 -33.65 16.72 -16.41
CA ASP A 164 -33.12 16.56 -17.78
C ASP A 164 -32.76 15.11 -18.11
N TYR A 165 -32.49 14.32 -17.09
CA TYR A 165 -32.13 12.90 -17.22
C TYR A 165 -32.40 12.12 -15.94
N THR A 166 -32.54 10.80 -16.06
CA THR A 166 -32.53 9.84 -14.95
C THR A 166 -31.38 8.86 -15.11
N VAL A 167 -30.90 8.27 -13.98
CA VAL A 167 -29.81 7.29 -13.99
C VAL A 167 -30.30 5.98 -13.38
N SER A 168 -30.06 4.90 -14.09
CA SER A 168 -30.28 3.55 -13.61
C SER A 168 -29.02 2.70 -13.79
N TYR A 169 -28.92 1.61 -13.02
CA TYR A 169 -27.74 0.76 -12.99
C TYR A 169 -28.14 -0.70 -13.20
N SER A 170 -27.26 -1.46 -13.87
CA SER A 170 -27.39 -2.90 -13.96
C SER A 170 -26.05 -3.59 -13.83
N SER A 171 -26.05 -4.89 -13.45
CA SER A 171 -24.85 -5.68 -13.21
C SER A 171 -23.88 -5.04 -12.19
N ASN A 172 -24.41 -4.26 -11.26
CA ASN A 172 -23.64 -3.41 -10.32
C ASN A 172 -23.51 -4.01 -8.92
N THR A 173 -23.82 -5.30 -8.73
CA THR A 173 -23.81 -6.00 -7.43
C THR A 173 -22.70 -7.05 -7.32
N LYS A 174 -21.96 -7.32 -8.38
CA LYS A 174 -20.91 -8.33 -8.44
C LYS A 174 -19.64 -7.76 -9.04
N ILE A 175 -18.51 -8.38 -8.76
CA ILE A 175 -17.22 -8.06 -9.39
C ILE A 175 -17.31 -8.32 -10.89
N GLY A 176 -16.82 -7.40 -11.70
CA GLY A 176 -16.92 -7.44 -13.15
C GLY A 176 -17.34 -6.09 -13.74
N VAL A 177 -18.04 -6.11 -14.86
CA VAL A 177 -18.49 -4.90 -15.56
C VAL A 177 -19.93 -4.57 -15.20
N GLY A 178 -20.14 -3.42 -14.57
CA GLY A 178 -21.43 -2.80 -14.34
C GLY A 178 -21.82 -1.86 -15.49
N LYS A 179 -23.09 -1.52 -15.59
CA LYS A 179 -23.63 -0.57 -16.57
C LYS A 179 -24.33 0.59 -15.88
N ILE A 180 -24.15 1.76 -16.43
CA ILE A 180 -24.88 2.99 -16.14
C ILE A 180 -25.76 3.26 -17.33
N ILE A 181 -27.06 3.42 -17.13
CA ILE A 181 -28.03 3.76 -18.17
C ILE A 181 -28.58 5.14 -17.82
N ILE A 182 -28.32 6.12 -18.68
CA ILE A 182 -28.73 7.50 -18.53
C ILE A 182 -29.85 7.73 -19.56
N SER A 183 -31.07 7.93 -19.09
CA SER A 183 -32.26 8.19 -19.92
C SER A 183 -32.59 9.66 -19.86
N PHE A 184 -32.53 10.33 -21.01
CA PHE A 184 -32.79 11.76 -21.14
C PHE A 184 -34.28 12.07 -21.31
N MET A 185 -34.69 13.22 -20.81
CA MET A 185 -36.09 13.67 -20.79
C MET A 185 -36.20 15.19 -20.89
N GLY A 186 -37.42 15.71 -21.03
CA GLY A 186 -37.69 17.14 -21.15
C GLY A 186 -37.09 17.73 -22.42
N ASN A 187 -36.13 18.63 -22.28
CA ASN A 187 -35.45 19.28 -23.40
C ASN A 187 -34.43 18.37 -24.13
N TYR A 188 -34.23 17.17 -23.64
CA TYR A 188 -33.30 16.19 -24.19
C TYR A 188 -34.01 14.86 -24.49
N GLN A 189 -33.42 14.05 -25.36
CA GLN A 189 -33.96 12.74 -25.72
C GLN A 189 -32.90 11.71 -25.99
N GLY A 190 -33.28 10.44 -25.80
CA GLY A 190 -32.42 9.29 -26.06
C GLY A 190 -31.81 8.72 -24.78
N THR A 191 -30.93 7.76 -24.97
CA THR A 191 -30.27 7.01 -23.86
C THR A 191 -28.79 6.87 -24.14
N ILE A 192 -27.96 7.07 -23.12
CA ILE A 192 -26.56 6.77 -23.16
C ILE A 192 -26.29 5.62 -22.19
N THR A 193 -25.58 4.60 -22.65
CA THR A 193 -25.08 3.52 -21.79
C THR A 193 -23.57 3.66 -21.62
N LYS A 194 -23.10 3.71 -20.38
CA LYS A 194 -21.70 3.67 -20.01
C LYS A 194 -21.42 2.41 -19.19
N THR A 195 -20.16 2.00 -19.12
CA THR A 195 -19.73 0.86 -18.31
C THR A 195 -18.70 1.29 -17.28
N PHE A 196 -18.71 0.63 -16.13
CA PHE A 196 -17.70 0.78 -15.09
C PHE A 196 -17.23 -0.59 -14.61
N THR A 197 -16.04 -0.66 -14.05
CA THR A 197 -15.46 -1.92 -13.59
C THR A 197 -15.45 -1.99 -12.07
N ILE A 198 -15.98 -3.08 -11.53
CA ILE A 198 -15.97 -3.40 -10.10
C ILE A 198 -14.84 -4.39 -9.85
N TYR A 199 -13.82 -3.98 -9.11
CA TYR A 199 -12.70 -4.81 -8.73
C TYR A 199 -12.88 -5.43 -7.33
N PRO A 200 -12.24 -6.57 -7.01
CA PRO A 200 -12.19 -7.08 -5.66
C PRO A 200 -11.66 -6.02 -4.67
N ALA A 201 -12.23 -5.97 -3.48
CA ALA A 201 -11.79 -5.06 -2.44
C ALA A 201 -10.32 -5.30 -2.04
N LYS A 202 -9.64 -4.25 -1.58
CA LYS A 202 -8.27 -4.32 -1.04
C LYS A 202 -8.17 -5.44 0.00
N GLN A 203 -7.07 -6.19 -0.05
CA GLN A 203 -6.79 -7.28 0.88
C GLN A 203 -6.10 -6.77 2.15
N GLU A 204 -6.17 -7.58 3.21
CA GLU A 204 -5.52 -7.30 4.49
C GLU A 204 -4.74 -8.52 4.98
N ILE A 205 -3.49 -8.32 5.40
CA ILE A 205 -2.71 -9.32 6.12
C ILE A 205 -3.06 -9.22 7.60
N GLN A 206 -3.72 -10.25 8.15
CA GLN A 206 -4.10 -10.32 9.55
C GLN A 206 -2.91 -10.69 10.44
N SER A 207 -2.15 -11.72 10.04
CA SER A 207 -0.98 -12.18 10.77
C SER A 207 0.16 -12.56 9.82
N LEU A 208 1.40 -12.23 10.22
CA LEU A 208 2.62 -12.63 9.52
C LEU A 208 3.64 -13.09 10.55
N GLN A 209 3.93 -14.40 10.56
CA GLN A 209 4.74 -15.04 11.59
C GLN A 209 6.02 -15.65 11.04
N THR A 210 7.11 -15.46 11.76
CA THR A 210 8.40 -16.07 11.47
C THR A 210 8.33 -17.59 11.54
N ARG A 211 8.94 -18.28 10.56
CA ARG A 211 9.19 -19.72 10.55
C ARG A 211 10.64 -19.97 10.16
N TYR A 212 11.15 -21.16 10.49
CA TYR A 212 12.47 -21.57 10.02
C TYR A 212 12.47 -21.66 8.48
N LYS A 213 13.43 -20.96 7.85
CA LYS A 213 13.51 -20.84 6.38
C LYS A 213 12.15 -20.51 5.71
N GLY A 214 11.33 -19.69 6.37
CA GLY A 214 10.01 -19.39 5.84
C GLY A 214 9.23 -18.42 6.71
N PHE A 215 7.97 -18.28 6.38
CA PHE A 215 6.99 -17.54 7.16
C PHE A 215 5.60 -18.16 7.01
N PHE A 216 4.75 -17.89 7.98
CA PHE A 216 3.33 -18.16 7.91
C PHE A 216 2.59 -16.84 7.75
N ILE A 217 1.63 -16.82 6.85
CA ILE A 217 0.75 -15.67 6.62
C ILE A 217 -0.70 -16.09 6.80
N ASP A 218 -1.47 -15.24 7.46
CA ASP A 218 -2.92 -15.29 7.60
C ASP A 218 -3.48 -13.97 7.07
N PHE A 219 -4.51 -14.01 6.23
CA PHE A 219 -5.09 -12.84 5.57
C PHE A 219 -6.61 -12.94 5.51
N ALA A 220 -7.30 -11.81 5.33
CA ALA A 220 -8.75 -11.77 5.36
C ALA A 220 -9.38 -12.62 4.24
N GLN A 221 -10.27 -13.54 4.61
CA GLN A 221 -11.06 -14.31 3.64
C GLN A 221 -12.07 -13.40 2.95
N LYS A 222 -12.20 -13.52 1.62
CA LYS A 222 -13.15 -12.76 0.81
C LYS A 222 -14.06 -13.73 0.04
N GLY A 223 -15.33 -13.81 0.42
CA GLY A 223 -16.32 -14.72 -0.19
C GLY A 223 -16.55 -14.46 -1.69
N SER A 224 -16.36 -13.22 -2.14
CA SER A 224 -16.49 -12.81 -3.54
C SER A 224 -15.25 -13.13 -4.41
N ALA A 225 -14.15 -13.58 -3.82
CA ALA A 225 -12.94 -13.92 -4.53
C ALA A 225 -13.03 -15.32 -5.16
N THR A 226 -12.35 -15.54 -6.28
CA THR A 226 -12.02 -16.88 -6.79
C THR A 226 -10.80 -17.43 -6.04
N GLY A 227 -9.87 -16.57 -5.68
CA GLY A 227 -8.66 -16.92 -4.96
C GLY A 227 -7.80 -15.72 -4.63
N TYR A 228 -6.52 -16.00 -4.31
CA TYR A 228 -5.58 -14.98 -3.85
C TYR A 228 -4.26 -15.09 -4.59
N GLU A 229 -3.55 -13.99 -4.65
CA GLU A 229 -2.20 -13.86 -5.16
C GLU A 229 -1.31 -13.30 -4.06
N LEU A 230 -0.34 -14.11 -3.62
CA LEU A 230 0.64 -13.77 -2.59
C LEU A 230 1.96 -13.43 -3.26
N GLN A 231 2.51 -12.25 -3.01
CA GLN A 231 3.86 -11.88 -3.44
C GLN A 231 4.80 -11.70 -2.26
N TYR A 232 6.04 -12.14 -2.44
CA TYR A 232 7.11 -11.90 -1.48
C TYR A 232 8.45 -11.65 -2.16
N SER A 233 9.25 -10.78 -1.59
CA SER A 233 10.58 -10.38 -2.09
C SER A 233 11.50 -9.98 -0.94
N ILE A 234 12.81 -10.05 -1.17
CA ILE A 234 13.81 -9.48 -0.27
C ILE A 234 13.96 -7.95 -0.44
N ARG A 235 13.31 -7.39 -1.45
CA ARG A 235 13.28 -5.95 -1.77
C ARG A 235 11.91 -5.37 -1.48
N SER A 236 11.87 -4.17 -0.93
CA SER A 236 10.62 -3.47 -0.59
C SER A 236 9.84 -2.99 -1.81
N ASP A 237 10.51 -2.79 -2.94
CA ASP A 237 9.90 -2.44 -4.24
C ASP A 237 9.33 -3.64 -5.00
N PHE A 238 9.47 -4.83 -4.46
CA PHE A 238 9.05 -6.10 -5.07
C PHE A 238 9.73 -6.43 -6.42
N ALA A 239 10.84 -5.78 -6.76
CA ALA A 239 11.63 -6.20 -7.91
C ALA A 239 12.09 -7.65 -7.74
N GLY A 240 11.86 -8.50 -8.75
CA GLY A 240 12.14 -9.94 -8.70
C GLY A 240 11.30 -10.72 -7.70
N ALA A 241 10.11 -10.23 -7.34
CA ALA A 241 9.21 -10.90 -6.39
C ALA A 241 8.79 -12.29 -6.89
N LYS A 242 8.71 -13.23 -5.97
CA LYS A 242 8.03 -14.50 -6.19
C LYS A 242 6.54 -14.35 -5.95
N THR A 243 5.75 -14.95 -6.84
CA THR A 243 4.29 -14.93 -6.78
C THR A 243 3.77 -16.35 -6.58
N LEU A 244 2.86 -16.52 -5.63
CA LEU A 244 2.09 -17.73 -5.40
C LEU A 244 0.62 -17.47 -5.65
N ILE A 245 0.00 -18.30 -6.49
CA ILE A 245 -1.44 -18.29 -6.73
C ILE A 245 -2.11 -19.29 -5.80
N ILE A 246 -3.13 -18.84 -5.09
CA ILE A 246 -3.99 -19.65 -4.23
C ILE A 246 -5.37 -19.66 -4.90
N SER A 247 -5.73 -20.79 -5.52
CA SER A 247 -6.91 -20.93 -6.38
C SER A 247 -8.23 -21.17 -5.63
N SER A 248 -8.24 -21.02 -4.31
CA SER A 248 -9.44 -21.18 -3.48
C SER A 248 -9.64 -19.98 -2.57
N ASN A 249 -10.85 -19.44 -2.54
CA ASN A 249 -11.22 -18.37 -1.61
C ASN A 249 -11.37 -18.85 -0.15
N LYS A 250 -11.42 -20.16 0.07
CA LYS A 250 -11.47 -20.79 1.41
C LYS A 250 -10.09 -20.91 2.06
N THR A 251 -9.02 -20.69 1.31
CA THR A 251 -7.64 -20.78 1.79
C THR A 251 -7.12 -19.38 2.10
N ASP A 252 -7.28 -18.95 3.32
CA ASP A 252 -6.86 -17.64 3.86
C ASP A 252 -5.51 -17.70 4.60
N LYS A 253 -4.88 -18.88 4.65
CA LYS A 253 -3.63 -19.17 5.36
C LYS A 253 -2.63 -19.86 4.46
N LYS A 254 -1.36 -19.47 4.56
CA LYS A 254 -0.29 -20.11 3.79
C LYS A 254 1.03 -20.10 4.55
N THR A 255 1.73 -21.23 4.50
CA THR A 255 3.13 -21.32 4.89
C THR A 255 3.98 -21.25 3.63
N VAL A 256 4.94 -20.35 3.63
CA VAL A 256 5.99 -20.25 2.61
C VAL A 256 7.27 -20.78 3.23
N SER A 257 7.91 -21.76 2.58
CA SER A 257 9.11 -22.44 3.04
C SER A 257 10.25 -22.38 2.02
N ASN A 258 11.39 -23.00 2.34
CA ASN A 258 12.59 -23.05 1.49
C ASN A 258 13.20 -21.67 1.17
N LEU A 259 13.01 -20.71 2.07
CA LEU A 259 13.60 -19.38 1.99
C LEU A 259 14.99 -19.35 2.66
N THR A 260 15.74 -18.28 2.41
CA THR A 260 17.01 -18.04 3.09
C THR A 260 16.78 -17.76 4.56
N SER A 261 17.48 -18.46 5.45
CA SER A 261 17.40 -18.32 6.90
C SER A 261 17.95 -16.97 7.37
N GLY A 262 17.27 -16.32 8.32
CA GLY A 262 17.67 -15.03 8.87
C GLY A 262 17.58 -13.87 7.87
N LYS A 263 16.85 -14.02 6.77
CA LYS A 263 16.64 -12.99 5.75
C LYS A 263 15.30 -12.30 5.94
N LYS A 264 15.26 -10.98 5.80
CA LYS A 264 14.02 -10.20 5.78
C LYS A 264 13.33 -10.34 4.44
N TYR A 265 12.04 -10.60 4.45
CA TYR A 265 11.14 -10.65 3.30
C TYR A 265 10.02 -9.64 3.46
N TYR A 266 9.68 -8.93 2.39
CA TYR A 266 8.51 -8.09 2.25
C TYR A 266 7.40 -8.91 1.61
N VAL A 267 6.18 -8.80 2.11
CA VAL A 267 5.04 -9.65 1.76
C VAL A 267 3.81 -8.79 1.52
N ARG A 268 3.07 -9.08 0.45
CA ARG A 268 1.76 -8.50 0.15
C ARG A 268 0.85 -9.55 -0.46
N VAL A 269 -0.45 -9.38 -0.33
CA VAL A 269 -1.48 -10.28 -0.86
C VAL A 269 -2.59 -9.48 -1.49
N ARG A 270 -3.20 -10.00 -2.55
CA ARG A 270 -4.44 -9.48 -3.13
C ARG A 270 -5.40 -10.61 -3.45
N SER A 271 -6.70 -10.32 -3.46
CA SER A 271 -7.70 -11.23 -4.01
C SER A 271 -7.82 -11.06 -5.52
N TYR A 272 -8.24 -12.10 -6.21
CA TYR A 272 -8.70 -12.01 -7.59
C TYR A 272 -10.03 -12.73 -7.75
N THR A 273 -10.81 -12.29 -8.75
CA THR A 273 -12.07 -12.92 -9.14
C THR A 273 -12.07 -13.15 -10.64
N ILE A 274 -12.53 -14.32 -11.07
CA ILE A 274 -12.79 -14.63 -12.47
C ILE A 274 -14.28 -14.47 -12.70
N ALA A 275 -14.65 -13.52 -13.55
CA ALA A 275 -16.03 -13.26 -13.94
C ALA A 275 -16.12 -13.18 -15.48
N SER A 276 -17.05 -13.90 -16.08
CA SER A 276 -17.22 -13.98 -17.56
C SER A 276 -15.90 -14.27 -18.30
N GLY A 277 -15.09 -15.20 -17.78
CA GLY A 277 -13.79 -15.61 -18.36
C GLY A 277 -12.65 -14.59 -18.16
N LYS A 278 -12.90 -13.40 -17.61
CA LYS A 278 -11.89 -12.36 -17.36
C LYS A 278 -11.48 -12.34 -15.89
N ARG A 279 -10.18 -12.15 -15.64
CA ARG A 279 -9.62 -12.00 -14.28
C ARG A 279 -9.59 -10.53 -13.87
N TYR A 280 -10.17 -10.26 -12.70
CA TYR A 280 -10.17 -8.97 -12.03
C TYR A 280 -9.31 -9.08 -10.76
N ASN A 281 -8.26 -8.28 -10.66
CA ASN A 281 -7.38 -8.27 -9.51
C ASN A 281 -7.72 -7.12 -8.57
N GLY A 282 -7.90 -7.41 -7.30
CA GLY A 282 -8.03 -6.39 -6.27
C GLY A 282 -6.72 -5.64 -6.00
N ALA A 283 -6.81 -4.55 -5.27
CA ALA A 283 -5.63 -3.84 -4.80
C ALA A 283 -4.81 -4.72 -3.84
N TRP A 284 -3.49 -4.55 -3.89
CA TRP A 284 -2.59 -5.19 -2.93
C TRP A 284 -2.87 -4.71 -1.51
N SER A 285 -2.70 -5.62 -0.54
CA SER A 285 -2.64 -5.27 0.87
C SER A 285 -1.49 -4.29 1.13
N ASP A 286 -1.52 -3.66 2.29
CA ASP A 286 -0.34 -2.99 2.80
C ASP A 286 0.81 -4.01 2.93
N THR A 287 2.03 -3.55 2.63
CA THR A 287 3.21 -4.39 2.70
C THR A 287 3.60 -4.62 4.15
N LYS A 288 3.67 -5.88 4.57
CA LYS A 288 4.29 -6.28 5.83
C LYS A 288 5.64 -6.93 5.60
N SER A 289 6.48 -7.02 6.62
CA SER A 289 7.77 -7.69 6.53
C SER A 289 7.99 -8.68 7.65
N VAL A 290 8.75 -9.73 7.36
CA VAL A 290 9.08 -10.81 8.29
C VAL A 290 10.51 -11.25 8.08
N THR A 291 11.24 -11.55 9.15
CA THR A 291 12.57 -12.15 9.08
C THR A 291 12.45 -13.65 9.36
N THR A 292 12.95 -14.49 8.46
CA THR A 292 12.92 -15.95 8.64
C THR A 292 13.79 -16.37 9.82
N ALA A 293 13.35 -17.36 10.59
CA ALA A 293 14.10 -17.86 11.75
C ALA A 293 15.35 -18.63 11.34
N LYS A 294 16.36 -18.60 12.23
CA LYS A 294 17.56 -19.42 12.17
C LYS A 294 17.38 -20.72 12.98
N TYR A 295 18.17 -21.76 12.71
CA TYR A 295 18.29 -22.89 13.60
C TYR A 295 18.88 -22.47 14.94
N ASP A 296 18.31 -22.93 16.03
CA ASP A 296 18.84 -22.68 17.37
C ASP A 296 20.01 -23.61 17.66
N ILE A 297 21.23 -23.06 17.61
CA ILE A 297 22.46 -23.84 17.87
C ILE A 297 22.51 -24.40 19.30
N SER A 298 21.73 -23.87 20.25
CA SER A 298 21.71 -24.38 21.63
C SER A 298 21.29 -25.85 21.69
N LYS A 299 20.62 -26.35 20.67
CA LYS A 299 20.21 -27.77 20.50
C LYS A 299 21.31 -28.65 19.88
N ALA A 300 22.45 -28.08 19.50
CA ALA A 300 23.56 -28.85 18.93
C ALA A 300 24.37 -29.57 20.02
N LYS A 301 24.94 -30.69 19.63
CA LYS A 301 25.90 -31.42 20.47
C LYS A 301 27.31 -30.88 20.21
N VAL A 302 28.07 -30.62 21.27
CA VAL A 302 29.48 -30.20 21.20
C VAL A 302 30.35 -31.28 21.84
N ALA A 303 31.24 -31.86 21.06
CA ALA A 303 32.19 -32.92 21.47
C ALA A 303 33.62 -32.42 21.35
N GLY A 304 34.60 -33.18 21.94
CA GLY A 304 36.02 -32.86 21.86
C GLY A 304 36.56 -31.95 22.99
N ILE A 305 35.69 -31.53 23.92
CA ILE A 305 36.11 -30.73 25.08
C ILE A 305 36.61 -31.67 26.20
N LYS A 306 37.88 -31.55 26.59
CA LYS A 306 38.54 -32.32 27.65
C LYS A 306 39.30 -31.40 28.58
N ASN A 307 39.49 -31.82 29.85
CA ASN A 307 40.39 -31.15 30.78
C ASN A 307 41.81 -31.14 30.22
N LYS A 308 42.55 -30.11 30.50
CA LYS A 308 43.94 -29.92 30.01
C LYS A 308 44.88 -29.55 31.14
N SER A 309 46.16 -29.90 30.98
CA SER A 309 47.22 -29.45 31.87
C SER A 309 47.68 -28.03 31.51
N PHE A 310 48.02 -27.27 32.49
CA PHE A 310 48.55 -25.91 32.34
C PHE A 310 49.83 -25.90 31.49
N THR A 311 49.89 -25.01 30.53
CA THR A 311 51.00 -24.85 29.57
C THR A 311 51.65 -23.47 29.63
N GLY A 312 51.08 -22.53 30.39
CA GLY A 312 51.46 -21.11 30.38
C GLY A 312 50.98 -20.32 29.18
N LYS A 313 50.37 -20.99 28.16
CA LYS A 313 49.84 -20.38 26.94
C LYS A 313 48.31 -20.54 26.91
N ASN A 314 47.65 -19.79 26.04
CA ASN A 314 46.21 -19.99 25.80
C ASN A 314 45.94 -21.39 25.27
N ILE A 315 45.00 -22.10 25.89
CA ILE A 315 44.62 -23.47 25.56
C ILE A 315 43.37 -23.43 24.71
N THR A 316 43.47 -23.96 23.50
CA THR A 316 42.33 -24.21 22.59
C THR A 316 42.20 -25.69 22.34
N GLN A 317 41.01 -26.12 21.86
CA GLN A 317 40.74 -27.54 21.59
C GLN A 317 40.01 -27.69 20.25
N SER A 318 40.29 -28.74 19.51
CA SER A 318 39.51 -29.11 18.36
C SER A 318 38.17 -29.66 18.84
N ILE A 319 37.08 -28.97 18.50
CA ILE A 319 35.73 -29.38 18.87
C ILE A 319 34.92 -29.76 17.62
N THR A 320 33.99 -30.68 17.78
CA THR A 320 33.01 -31.05 16.77
C THR A 320 31.62 -30.62 17.21
N VAL A 321 30.95 -29.87 16.39
CA VAL A 321 29.56 -29.41 16.63
C VAL A 321 28.64 -30.12 15.67
N THR A 322 27.64 -30.87 16.19
CA THR A 322 26.64 -31.58 15.38
C THR A 322 25.23 -31.11 15.71
N TYR A 323 24.44 -30.88 14.66
CA TYR A 323 23.03 -30.47 14.78
C TYR A 323 22.16 -31.43 13.95
N SER A 324 21.24 -32.14 14.60
CA SER A 324 20.35 -33.14 13.92
C SER A 324 21.12 -34.09 13.00
N GLY A 325 22.23 -34.64 13.51
CA GLY A 325 23.09 -35.60 12.78
C GLY A 325 24.09 -34.97 11.79
N LYS A 326 23.96 -33.69 11.46
CA LYS A 326 24.87 -33.01 10.54
C LYS A 326 26.03 -32.35 11.31
N THR A 327 27.26 -32.57 10.87
CA THR A 327 28.42 -31.84 11.36
C THR A 327 28.46 -30.41 10.78
N LEU A 328 28.56 -29.42 11.67
CA LEU A 328 28.60 -28.01 11.32
C LEU A 328 30.05 -27.57 11.05
N LYS A 329 30.23 -26.56 10.18
CA LYS A 329 31.53 -26.01 9.81
C LYS A 329 31.86 -24.76 10.63
N ASN A 330 33.03 -24.75 11.30
CA ASN A 330 33.53 -23.56 11.95
C ASN A 330 33.86 -22.47 10.94
N GLY A 331 33.54 -21.22 11.25
CA GLY A 331 33.68 -20.03 10.39
C GLY A 331 32.43 -19.74 9.53
N SER A 332 31.69 -20.75 9.05
CA SER A 332 30.46 -20.59 8.26
C SER A 332 29.17 -20.81 9.06
N ASP A 333 29.09 -21.91 9.81
CA ASP A 333 27.89 -22.29 10.58
C ASP A 333 27.97 -21.84 12.04
N TYR A 334 29.16 -21.71 12.58
CA TYR A 334 29.41 -21.21 13.93
C TYR A 334 30.82 -20.60 14.05
N ILE A 335 31.04 -19.89 15.14
CA ILE A 335 32.37 -19.42 15.59
C ILE A 335 32.62 -19.87 17.02
N VAL A 336 33.89 -20.06 17.36
CA VAL A 336 34.33 -20.51 18.69
C VAL A 336 35.15 -19.41 19.35
N LYS A 337 34.84 -19.11 20.61
CA LYS A 337 35.64 -18.25 21.47
C LYS A 337 36.00 -18.99 22.78
N TYR A 338 37.20 -18.72 23.30
CA TYR A 338 37.67 -19.25 24.57
C TYR A 338 37.81 -18.09 25.55
N SER A 339 37.54 -18.35 26.82
CA SER A 339 37.81 -17.39 27.90
C SER A 339 38.34 -18.11 29.15
N ALA A 340 39.12 -17.40 29.95
CA ALA A 340 39.83 -17.96 31.12
C ALA A 340 40.69 -19.20 30.79
N ASN A 341 41.15 -19.33 29.55
CA ASN A 341 41.82 -20.52 29.02
C ASN A 341 43.35 -20.48 29.06
N LYS A 342 43.93 -19.58 29.85
CA LYS A 342 45.37 -19.46 30.06
C LYS A 342 45.84 -19.96 31.43
N ASN A 343 45.06 -19.67 32.47
CA ASN A 343 45.43 -19.94 33.85
C ASN A 343 44.76 -21.23 34.37
N ILE A 344 45.32 -21.82 35.42
CA ILE A 344 44.72 -22.96 36.14
C ILE A 344 43.38 -22.54 36.70
N GLY A 345 42.35 -23.38 36.48
CA GLY A 345 41.00 -23.06 36.87
C GLY A 345 39.97 -23.58 35.85
N THR A 346 38.80 -23.00 35.89
CA THR A 346 37.72 -23.34 34.94
C THR A 346 37.72 -22.42 33.76
N ALA A 347 38.04 -22.92 32.59
CA ALA A 347 37.97 -22.25 31.29
C ALA A 347 36.59 -22.47 30.63
N LYS A 348 36.21 -21.56 29.75
CA LYS A 348 34.96 -21.64 28.99
C LYS A 348 35.22 -21.69 27.49
N VAL A 349 34.39 -22.46 26.80
CA VAL A 349 34.28 -22.53 25.34
C VAL A 349 32.91 -22.04 24.96
N THR A 350 32.84 -20.98 24.17
CA THR A 350 31.56 -20.39 23.66
C THR A 350 31.48 -20.66 22.17
N VAL A 351 30.43 -21.37 21.74
CA VAL A 351 30.08 -21.64 20.35
C VAL A 351 28.91 -20.74 20.02
N THR A 352 29.09 -19.82 19.09
CA THR A 352 28.04 -18.88 18.63
C THR A 352 27.63 -19.23 17.23
N GLY A 353 26.32 -19.41 16.99
CA GLY A 353 25.77 -19.71 15.68
C GLY A 353 26.01 -18.58 14.67
N LYS A 354 26.32 -18.95 13.42
CA LYS A 354 26.53 -18.08 12.27
C LYS A 354 25.75 -18.59 11.06
N GLY A 355 25.54 -17.75 10.03
CA GLY A 355 24.80 -18.15 8.81
C GLY A 355 23.37 -18.56 9.13
N SER A 356 23.04 -19.82 8.84
CA SER A 356 21.72 -20.41 9.09
C SER A 356 21.44 -20.72 10.57
N TYR A 357 22.42 -20.61 11.44
CA TYR A 357 22.32 -20.91 12.87
C TYR A 357 22.36 -19.63 13.69
N GLY A 358 21.63 -19.59 14.80
CA GLY A 358 21.62 -18.50 15.78
C GLY A 358 21.70 -19.08 17.19
N GLY A 359 21.90 -18.21 18.19
CA GLY A 359 22.04 -18.62 19.59
C GLY A 359 23.47 -18.97 19.98
N VAL A 360 23.66 -19.48 21.21
CA VAL A 360 24.97 -19.71 21.83
C VAL A 360 24.95 -20.98 22.68
N ILE A 361 26.05 -21.72 22.66
CA ILE A 361 26.36 -22.81 23.60
C ILE A 361 27.61 -22.44 24.37
N THR A 362 27.55 -22.56 25.68
CA THR A 362 28.74 -22.45 26.55
C THR A 362 29.02 -23.78 27.23
N LYS A 363 30.24 -24.26 27.11
CA LYS A 363 30.78 -25.41 27.82
C LYS A 363 32.02 -24.99 28.61
N SER A 364 32.38 -25.76 29.62
CA SER A 364 33.58 -25.51 30.43
C SER A 364 34.49 -26.72 30.45
N PHE A 365 35.78 -26.48 30.68
CA PHE A 365 36.77 -27.49 30.95
C PHE A 365 37.73 -26.97 32.03
N VAL A 366 38.39 -27.90 32.71
CA VAL A 366 39.33 -27.55 33.78
C VAL A 366 40.75 -27.56 33.24
N ILE A 367 41.50 -26.51 33.58
CA ILE A 367 42.96 -26.47 33.42
C ILE A 367 43.56 -26.83 34.77
N THR A 368 44.24 -27.96 34.82
CA THR A 368 44.89 -28.46 36.03
C THR A 368 46.36 -28.07 36.05
N PRO A 369 47.01 -28.03 37.22
CA PRO A 369 48.45 -27.90 37.30
C PRO A 369 49.16 -28.95 36.44
N ALA A 370 50.32 -28.61 35.90
CA ALA A 370 51.12 -29.52 35.12
C ALA A 370 51.57 -30.73 35.96
N ARG A 371 51.72 -31.86 35.28
CA ARG A 371 52.20 -33.11 35.91
C ARG A 371 53.52 -32.88 36.56
N GLN A 372 53.74 -33.45 37.77
CA GLN A 372 54.98 -33.42 38.51
C GLN A 372 55.96 -34.49 38.05
N THR A 373 57.25 -34.26 38.39
CA THR A 373 58.33 -35.21 38.16
C THR A 373 59.21 -35.25 39.45
N ILE A 374 59.43 -36.47 39.91
CA ILE A 374 60.42 -36.73 40.98
C ILE A 374 61.82 -36.63 40.35
N GLN A 375 62.67 -35.72 40.83
CA GLN A 375 63.99 -35.53 40.32
C GLN A 375 65.02 -36.38 41.13
N LYS A 376 64.79 -36.54 42.47
CA LYS A 376 65.65 -37.33 43.32
C LYS A 376 64.84 -37.92 44.46
N LEU A 377 65.07 -39.19 44.77
CA LEU A 377 64.48 -39.90 45.92
C LEU A 377 65.62 -40.70 46.63
N ILE A 378 65.93 -40.34 47.87
CA ILE A 378 67.05 -40.90 48.60
C ILE A 378 66.56 -41.45 49.95
N PRO A 379 67.01 -42.69 50.38
CA PRO A 379 66.75 -43.19 51.71
C PRO A 379 67.43 -42.43 52.76
N VAL A 380 66.76 -42.14 53.87
CA VAL A 380 67.35 -41.60 55.13
C VAL A 380 66.96 -42.51 56.30
N LYS A 381 67.53 -42.32 57.48
CA LYS A 381 67.14 -43.11 58.65
C LYS A 381 65.68 -42.96 58.99
N LYS A 382 64.94 -44.06 58.98
CA LYS A 382 63.49 -44.13 59.17
C LYS A 382 62.73 -43.14 58.29
N GLY A 383 63.09 -43.00 56.94
CA GLY A 383 62.40 -42.08 56.05
C GLY A 383 63.06 -41.99 54.69
N PHE A 384 62.64 -40.96 53.94
CA PHE A 384 63.18 -40.64 52.63
C PHE A 384 63.30 -39.13 52.45
N TYR A 385 64.22 -38.70 51.63
CA TYR A 385 64.32 -37.34 51.11
C TYR A 385 63.82 -37.40 49.66
N ILE A 386 62.94 -36.49 49.27
CA ILE A 386 62.43 -36.33 47.93
C ILE A 386 62.75 -34.94 47.41
N ASP A 387 63.20 -34.86 46.14
CA ASP A 387 63.37 -33.65 45.35
C ASP A 387 62.54 -33.75 44.14
N TYR A 388 61.77 -32.72 43.80
CA TYR A 388 60.79 -32.71 42.69
C TYR A 388 60.79 -31.39 41.95
N ALA A 389 60.34 -31.38 40.69
CA ALA A 389 60.38 -30.18 39.87
C ALA A 389 59.53 -29.03 40.45
N GLN A 390 60.11 -27.87 40.62
CA GLN A 390 59.41 -26.65 41.06
C GLN A 390 58.43 -26.19 39.94
N LYS A 391 57.23 -25.79 40.31
CA LYS A 391 56.21 -25.27 39.38
C LYS A 391 55.71 -23.93 39.86
N GLY A 392 56.09 -22.87 39.20
CA GLY A 392 55.77 -21.48 39.60
C GLY A 392 54.26 -21.17 39.60
N SER A 393 53.42 -21.95 38.84
CA SER A 393 52.01 -21.83 38.82
C SER A 393 51.24 -22.60 39.91
N ALA A 394 51.96 -23.37 40.73
CA ALA A 394 51.39 -24.10 41.84
C ALA A 394 51.26 -23.24 43.09
N THR A 395 50.30 -23.51 43.97
CA THR A 395 50.32 -23.03 45.37
C THR A 395 51.22 -23.88 46.25
N GLY A 396 51.31 -25.17 45.92
CA GLY A 396 52.10 -26.12 46.63
C GLY A 396 52.02 -27.53 46.06
N TYR A 397 52.40 -28.51 46.86
CA TYR A 397 52.53 -29.91 46.43
C TYR A 397 51.93 -30.86 47.48
N VAL A 398 51.55 -32.05 46.95
CA VAL A 398 51.13 -33.19 47.81
C VAL A 398 52.00 -34.37 47.45
N ILE A 399 52.75 -34.85 48.44
CA ILE A 399 53.54 -36.06 48.38
C ILE A 399 52.70 -37.18 48.97
N SER A 400 52.56 -38.29 48.24
CA SER A 400 51.80 -39.46 48.67
C SER A 400 52.75 -40.64 48.69
N TYR A 401 52.70 -41.41 49.76
CA TYR A 401 53.62 -42.59 49.95
C TYR A 401 52.82 -43.74 50.61
N ALA A 402 53.18 -44.97 50.27
CA ALA A 402 52.54 -46.19 50.74
C ALA A 402 53.56 -47.33 50.76
N GLU A 403 53.31 -48.40 51.54
CA GLU A 403 54.08 -49.65 51.52
C GLU A 403 53.63 -50.51 50.29
N ASN A 404 52.54 -50.24 49.66
CA ASN A 404 52.06 -50.96 48.49
C ASN A 404 51.97 -50.03 47.28
N ILE A 405 52.08 -50.59 46.06
CA ILE A 405 52.02 -49.86 44.78
C ILE A 405 50.65 -49.34 44.40
N SER A 406 49.58 -49.90 44.98
CA SER A 406 48.22 -49.45 44.77
C SER A 406 47.84 -48.20 45.53
N PHE A 407 48.63 -47.79 46.48
CA PHE A 407 48.40 -46.68 47.39
C PHE A 407 47.11 -46.81 48.19
N SER A 408 46.70 -48.03 48.53
CA SER A 408 45.44 -48.28 49.29
C SER A 408 45.51 -47.75 50.73
N ASP A 409 46.75 -47.73 51.34
CA ASP A 409 47.07 -47.24 52.70
C ASP A 409 47.88 -45.96 52.68
N ALA A 410 47.79 -45.19 51.62
CA ALA A 410 48.65 -44.05 51.39
C ALA A 410 48.54 -42.95 52.46
N LYS A 411 49.64 -42.53 52.91
CA LYS A 411 49.80 -41.29 53.71
C LYS A 411 50.19 -40.14 52.79
N THR A 412 49.79 -38.94 53.18
CA THR A 412 50.10 -37.72 52.40
C THR A 412 50.80 -36.64 53.26
N VAL A 413 51.75 -35.93 52.65
CA VAL A 413 52.35 -34.73 53.18
C VAL A 413 52.03 -33.57 52.25
N LYS A 414 51.37 -32.55 52.76
CA LYS A 414 51.02 -31.33 52.00
C LYS A 414 52.15 -30.28 52.22
N VAL A 415 52.72 -29.80 51.13
CA VAL A 415 53.69 -28.70 51.09
C VAL A 415 52.93 -27.44 50.58
N THR A 416 52.88 -26.42 51.41
CA THR A 416 52.04 -25.24 51.18
C THR A 416 52.70 -24.11 50.41
N SER A 417 53.96 -24.28 50.04
CA SER A 417 54.76 -23.33 49.27
C SER A 417 55.21 -23.94 47.94
N ASN A 418 55.00 -23.21 46.84
CA ASN A 418 55.56 -23.62 45.55
C ASN A 418 57.05 -23.42 45.41
N LYS A 419 57.65 -22.69 46.36
CA LYS A 419 59.15 -22.49 46.45
C LYS A 419 59.89 -23.66 47.14
N THR A 420 59.08 -24.56 47.78
CA THR A 420 59.67 -25.75 48.48
C THR A 420 59.57 -26.94 47.55
N ASP A 421 60.64 -27.30 46.89
CA ASP A 421 60.75 -28.41 45.94
C ASP A 421 61.41 -29.65 46.53
N LYS A 422 61.71 -29.60 47.81
CA LYS A 422 62.41 -30.62 48.56
C LYS A 422 61.71 -30.92 49.89
N LYS A 423 61.67 -32.18 50.31
CA LYS A 423 61.07 -32.58 51.59
C LYS A 423 61.68 -33.87 52.11
N THR A 424 61.99 -33.88 53.39
CA THR A 424 62.35 -35.10 54.13
C THR A 424 61.08 -35.61 54.81
N VAL A 425 60.72 -36.83 54.63
CA VAL A 425 59.65 -37.55 55.33
C VAL A 425 60.31 -38.51 56.29
N THR A 426 59.97 -38.42 57.57
CA THR A 426 60.56 -39.21 58.64
C THR A 426 59.54 -40.01 59.41
N ASN A 427 59.94 -40.77 60.45
CA ASN A 427 59.04 -41.56 61.26
C ASN A 427 58.41 -42.71 60.50
N LEU A 428 59.09 -43.25 59.52
CA LEU A 428 58.74 -44.44 58.81
C LEU A 428 59.37 -45.71 59.42
N LYS A 429 58.84 -46.89 59.02
CA LYS A 429 59.47 -48.15 59.39
C LYS A 429 60.82 -48.27 58.72
N SER A 430 61.87 -48.68 59.45
CA SER A 430 63.18 -49.01 58.87
C SER A 430 63.09 -50.28 58.05
N GLN A 431 63.97 -50.44 57.07
CA GLN A 431 64.10 -51.62 56.24
C GLN A 431 62.73 -51.97 55.52
N LYS A 432 62.02 -50.96 55.06
CA LYS A 432 60.79 -51.09 54.33
C LYS A 432 60.85 -50.38 52.98
N THR A 433 60.20 -50.98 51.96
CA THR A 433 60.01 -50.31 50.67
C THR A 433 58.81 -49.43 50.76
N TYR A 434 58.99 -48.16 50.34
CA TYR A 434 57.92 -47.20 50.16
C TYR A 434 57.79 -46.83 48.66
N PHE A 435 56.58 -46.82 48.14
CA PHE A 435 56.19 -46.25 46.83
C PHE A 435 55.82 -44.80 47.04
N VAL A 436 56.37 -43.88 46.23
CA VAL A 436 56.22 -42.45 46.42
C VAL A 436 55.82 -41.82 45.12
N ARG A 437 54.85 -40.89 45.17
CA ARG A 437 54.42 -40.02 44.06
C ARG A 437 54.17 -38.63 44.59
N VAL A 438 54.31 -37.63 43.71
CA VAL A 438 54.08 -36.22 44.05
C VAL A 438 53.16 -35.58 42.96
N ARG A 439 52.33 -34.68 43.38
CA ARG A 439 51.59 -33.79 42.48
C ARG A 439 51.56 -32.36 42.97
N SER A 440 51.45 -31.41 42.05
CA SER A 440 51.22 -30.01 42.39
C SER A 440 49.71 -29.76 42.62
N TYR A 441 49.40 -28.75 43.40
CA TYR A 441 48.05 -28.19 43.50
C TYR A 441 48.09 -26.66 43.40
N THR A 442 46.96 -26.09 42.89
CA THR A 442 46.75 -24.65 42.87
C THR A 442 45.40 -24.35 43.51
N ALA A 443 45.43 -23.48 44.52
CA ALA A 443 44.25 -22.96 45.19
C ALA A 443 43.85 -21.61 44.52
N THR A 444 42.62 -21.50 44.04
CA THR A 444 42.09 -20.27 43.43
C THR A 444 40.66 -20.06 43.96
N GLY A 445 40.47 -18.99 44.72
CA GLY A 445 39.26 -18.79 45.50
C GLY A 445 38.99 -19.98 46.42
N ASN A 446 37.77 -20.47 46.47
CA ASN A 446 37.42 -21.61 47.34
C ASN A 446 37.61 -22.99 46.66
N LYS A 447 38.35 -23.07 45.54
CA LYS A 447 38.60 -24.33 44.83
C LYS A 447 40.06 -24.67 44.77
N THR A 448 40.36 -25.98 44.96
CA THR A 448 41.69 -26.54 44.76
C THR A 448 41.71 -27.43 43.53
N TYR A 449 42.66 -27.17 42.66
CA TYR A 449 42.91 -27.93 41.44
C TYR A 449 44.16 -28.73 41.60
N PHE A 450 44.11 -30.05 41.37
CA PHE A 450 45.25 -30.94 41.48
C PHE A 450 45.78 -31.33 40.11
N GLY A 451 47.09 -31.34 39.94
CA GLY A 451 47.78 -31.89 38.81
C GLY A 451 47.75 -33.42 38.83
N GLN A 452 48.15 -34.00 37.72
CA GLN A 452 48.39 -35.43 37.67
C GLN A 452 49.56 -35.84 38.57
N TRP A 453 49.46 -37.01 39.16
CA TRP A 453 50.57 -37.57 39.90
C TRP A 453 51.81 -37.78 39.00
N SER A 454 53.04 -37.64 39.60
CA SER A 454 54.24 -38.12 38.97
C SER A 454 54.22 -39.62 38.70
N ASP A 455 55.18 -40.09 37.98
CA ASP A 455 55.46 -41.51 37.96
C ASP A 455 55.83 -41.96 39.42
N ILE A 456 55.50 -43.23 39.70
CA ILE A 456 55.76 -43.84 40.99
C ILE A 456 57.28 -44.15 41.09
N ALA A 457 57.91 -43.68 42.14
CA ALA A 457 59.24 -44.04 42.46
C ALA A 457 59.27 -44.90 43.77
N LYS A 458 60.27 -45.74 43.94
CA LYS A 458 60.39 -46.60 45.12
C LYS A 458 61.66 -46.25 45.89
N VAL A 459 61.61 -46.33 47.19
CA VAL A 459 62.75 -46.14 48.10
C VAL A 459 62.74 -47.16 49.24
N TYR A 460 63.85 -47.65 49.58
CA TYR A 460 64.05 -48.57 50.73
C TYR A 460 64.66 -47.79 51.90
N THR A 461 63.93 -47.68 53.01
CA THR A 461 64.28 -46.87 54.14
C THR A 461 65.46 -47.53 54.92
N LYS A 462 66.33 -46.69 55.49
CA LYS A 462 67.45 -47.12 56.34
C LYS A 462 67.04 -47.23 57.78
#